data_589950e5359d4e14d0bea148e532023b
#
_entry.id   589950e5359d4e14d0bea148e532023b
#
_cell.length_a   1.000
_cell.length_b   1.000
_cell.length_c   1.000
_cell.angle_alpha   90.00
_cell.angle_beta   90.00
_cell.angle_gamma   90.00
#
_symmetry.space_group_name_H-M   'P 1'
#
loop_
_entity.id
_entity.type
_entity.pdbx_description
1 polymer ?
#
loop_
_entity_poly.entity_id
_entity_poly.type
_entity_poly.pdbx_seq_one_letter_code
_entity_poly.pdbx_strand_id
1 'polypeptide(L)'
;MSNPGGINLNISPYFDDYDEEKKFARILYRPGRAVQARELTQGQSIQQKQIQRFANFFFRQGSIVQGCEQSIDLNMDYVKLQDNFNGSSVDVSNFLNAEVFGKDTGIRAFVGLVTDSAAPDPKTLYINYLTSGSVRVKVIGLTTSSMVLGEPVQFFDADGGSLQITGTLVDFDIDPISADSYIWVNDLTGSGTIPTSGTPVIVHNTETYTYDITSPLDNRAKAKFDDGEQLFVGVYGSRNYALAETTNATQTIVNAGLSTEVTYTKGSKATIGEGIMYIADHFVLHSPQTIILDKYSNLPSYKVGLVPTKTCVDSAEDTTLLDNAQGTPNFQAPG
;
A
#
# COMPACT_ATOMS: atom_id res chain seq x y z
N MET A 1 -22.02 -5.67 -37.76
CA MET A 1 -22.03 -5.87 -36.29
C MET A 1 -20.98 -4.95 -35.72
N SER A 2 -21.39 -3.96 -34.94
CA SER A 2 -20.43 -3.04 -34.28
C SER A 2 -19.57 -3.82 -33.30
N ASN A 3 -18.27 -3.71 -33.47
CA ASN A 3 -17.25 -4.24 -32.56
C ASN A 3 -17.52 -3.60 -31.18
N PRO A 4 -17.87 -4.32 -30.12
CA PRO A 4 -18.09 -3.70 -28.82
C PRO A 4 -16.77 -3.14 -28.30
N GLY A 5 -16.65 -1.81 -28.30
CA GLY A 5 -15.42 -1.08 -27.97
C GLY A 5 -14.42 -1.01 -29.13
N GLY A 6 -14.84 -1.28 -30.36
CA GLY A 6 -13.98 -1.29 -31.54
C GLY A 6 -13.60 0.10 -32.01
N ILE A 7 -12.28 0.37 -32.05
CA ILE A 7 -11.73 1.53 -32.74
C ILE A 7 -12.00 1.34 -34.24
N ASN A 8 -12.53 2.38 -34.90
CA ASN A 8 -12.70 2.38 -36.34
C ASN A 8 -11.35 2.65 -37.01
N LEU A 9 -10.73 1.61 -37.56
CA LEU A 9 -9.48 1.73 -38.30
C LEU A 9 -9.68 1.97 -39.81
N ASN A 10 -10.94 2.00 -40.32
CA ASN A 10 -11.22 2.36 -41.71
C ASN A 10 -11.31 3.88 -41.89
N ILE A 11 -10.32 4.58 -41.35
CA ILE A 11 -10.13 6.03 -41.45
C ILE A 11 -8.69 6.35 -41.75
N SER A 12 -8.40 7.60 -42.17
CA SER A 12 -7.01 8.07 -42.31
C SER A 12 -6.26 7.95 -40.97
N PRO A 13 -4.99 7.53 -40.99
CA PRO A 13 -4.15 7.11 -42.10
C PRO A 13 -4.18 5.60 -42.41
N TYR A 14 -4.94 4.80 -41.67
CA TYR A 14 -4.86 3.33 -41.66
C TYR A 14 -5.68 2.67 -42.77
N PHE A 15 -6.86 3.20 -43.08
CA PHE A 15 -7.79 2.73 -44.15
C PHE A 15 -7.99 1.20 -44.14
N ASP A 16 -8.14 0.58 -42.98
CA ASP A 16 -8.44 -0.84 -42.85
C ASP A 16 -9.90 -1.13 -43.26
N ASP A 17 -10.11 -1.49 -44.50
CA ASP A 17 -11.39 -1.85 -45.07
C ASP A 17 -11.66 -3.37 -45.00
N TYR A 18 -11.13 -4.04 -43.97
CA TYR A 18 -11.37 -5.45 -43.76
C TYR A 18 -12.88 -5.75 -43.66
N ASP A 19 -13.32 -6.70 -44.49
CA ASP A 19 -14.70 -7.14 -44.51
C ASP A 19 -14.77 -8.67 -44.41
N GLU A 20 -15.39 -9.16 -43.35
CA GLU A 20 -15.50 -10.59 -43.07
C GLU A 20 -16.37 -11.32 -44.10
N GLU A 21 -17.34 -10.65 -44.74
CA GLU A 21 -18.21 -11.24 -45.73
C GLU A 21 -17.48 -11.60 -47.02
N LYS A 22 -16.37 -10.93 -47.32
CA LYS A 22 -15.50 -11.25 -48.46
C LYS A 22 -14.73 -12.57 -48.28
N LYS A 23 -14.67 -13.10 -47.05
CA LYS A 23 -14.08 -14.41 -46.72
C LYS A 23 -12.59 -14.54 -47.13
N PHE A 24 -11.85 -13.45 -47.16
CA PHE A 24 -10.43 -13.51 -47.48
C PHE A 24 -9.64 -14.13 -46.33
N ALA A 25 -8.79 -15.10 -46.69
CA ALA A 25 -7.94 -15.81 -45.74
C ALA A 25 -6.58 -15.17 -45.55
N ARG A 26 -6.08 -14.47 -46.55
CA ARG A 26 -4.78 -13.76 -46.52
C ARG A 26 -4.67 -12.74 -47.67
N ILE A 27 -3.76 -11.79 -47.51
CA ILE A 27 -3.35 -10.85 -48.58
C ILE A 27 -2.15 -11.42 -49.32
N LEU A 28 -2.15 -11.32 -50.63
CA LEU A 28 -1.04 -11.70 -51.51
C LEU A 28 -0.44 -10.47 -52.17
N TYR A 29 0.83 -10.21 -51.89
CA TYR A 29 1.57 -9.09 -52.48
C TYR A 29 2.02 -9.44 -53.89
N ARG A 30 1.87 -8.49 -54.82
CA ARG A 30 2.26 -8.67 -56.22
C ARG A 30 3.68 -8.17 -56.44
N PRO A 31 4.59 -8.97 -57.01
CA PRO A 31 5.92 -8.52 -57.34
C PRO A 31 5.88 -7.28 -58.25
N GLY A 32 6.79 -6.32 -58.05
CA GLY A 32 6.91 -5.09 -58.83
C GLY A 32 5.83 -4.04 -58.55
N ARG A 33 5.03 -4.20 -57.46
CA ARG A 33 4.08 -3.19 -56.99
C ARG A 33 4.46 -2.75 -55.59
N ALA A 34 4.25 -1.46 -55.29
CA ALA A 34 4.41 -0.95 -53.93
C ALA A 34 3.31 -1.54 -53.01
N VAL A 35 3.71 -1.92 -51.80
CA VAL A 35 2.79 -2.38 -50.75
C VAL A 35 2.04 -1.16 -50.22
N GLN A 36 0.73 -1.28 -50.11
CA GLN A 36 -0.14 -0.23 -49.52
C GLN A 36 -0.28 -0.45 -48.01
N ALA A 37 -0.37 0.64 -47.26
CA ALA A 37 -0.59 0.56 -45.81
C ALA A 37 -1.82 -0.30 -45.45
N ARG A 38 -2.93 -0.15 -46.18
CA ARG A 38 -4.15 -0.94 -45.99
C ARG A 38 -3.94 -2.46 -46.17
N GLU A 39 -2.99 -2.91 -47.07
CA GLU A 39 -2.71 -4.32 -47.23
C GLU A 39 -2.02 -4.91 -45.98
N LEU A 40 -1.20 -4.12 -45.29
CA LEU A 40 -0.57 -4.48 -44.04
C LEU A 40 -1.61 -4.52 -42.90
N THR A 41 -2.42 -3.49 -42.76
CA THR A 41 -3.46 -3.41 -41.71
C THR A 41 -4.52 -4.49 -41.89
N GLN A 42 -5.01 -4.75 -43.11
CA GLN A 42 -5.91 -5.87 -43.38
C GLN A 42 -5.30 -7.24 -43.09
N GLY A 43 -4.01 -7.41 -43.38
CA GLY A 43 -3.29 -8.65 -43.02
C GLY A 43 -3.34 -8.91 -41.51
N GLN A 44 -3.13 -7.90 -40.71
CA GLN A 44 -3.24 -7.97 -39.23
C GLN A 44 -4.68 -8.27 -38.81
N SER A 45 -5.67 -7.59 -39.37
CA SER A 45 -7.09 -7.82 -39.05
C SER A 45 -7.55 -9.23 -39.38
N ILE A 46 -7.10 -9.80 -40.52
CA ILE A 46 -7.36 -11.21 -40.87
C ILE A 46 -6.76 -12.15 -39.82
N GLN A 47 -5.51 -11.94 -39.43
CA GLN A 47 -4.84 -12.78 -38.41
C GLN A 47 -5.55 -12.69 -37.06
N GLN A 48 -5.89 -11.48 -36.63
CA GLN A 48 -6.61 -11.26 -35.39
C GLN A 48 -7.98 -11.94 -35.39
N LYS A 49 -8.71 -11.90 -36.51
CA LYS A 49 -9.99 -12.62 -36.66
C LYS A 49 -9.81 -14.15 -36.61
N GLN A 50 -8.72 -14.69 -37.11
CA GLN A 50 -8.44 -16.12 -37.00
C GLN A 50 -8.21 -16.50 -35.52
N ILE A 51 -7.41 -15.71 -34.79
CA ILE A 51 -7.17 -15.92 -33.34
C ILE A 51 -8.48 -15.79 -32.57
N GLN A 52 -9.29 -14.78 -32.85
CA GLN A 52 -10.59 -14.58 -32.23
C GLN A 52 -11.53 -15.78 -32.43
N ARG A 53 -11.64 -16.31 -33.67
CA ARG A 53 -12.47 -17.49 -33.96
C ARG A 53 -12.01 -18.71 -33.20
N PHE A 54 -10.70 -18.94 -33.17
CA PHE A 54 -10.10 -20.03 -32.38
C PHE A 54 -10.38 -19.86 -30.90
N ALA A 55 -10.13 -18.65 -30.36
CA ALA A 55 -10.31 -18.38 -28.96
C ALA A 55 -11.78 -18.48 -28.52
N ASN A 56 -12.73 -17.98 -29.31
CA ASN A 56 -14.15 -18.07 -29.01
C ASN A 56 -14.71 -19.50 -28.98
N PHE A 57 -13.98 -20.45 -29.57
CA PHE A 57 -14.34 -21.87 -29.48
C PHE A 57 -13.99 -22.47 -28.10
N PHE A 58 -12.87 -22.03 -27.49
CA PHE A 58 -12.38 -22.56 -26.22
C PHE A 58 -12.75 -21.70 -25.01
N PHE A 59 -12.81 -20.38 -25.18
CA PHE A 59 -12.97 -19.43 -24.09
C PHE A 59 -14.27 -18.61 -24.23
N ARG A 60 -14.89 -18.34 -23.10
CA ARG A 60 -15.97 -17.34 -23.02
C ARG A 60 -15.36 -15.98 -22.68
N GLN A 61 -16.08 -14.91 -23.02
CA GLN A 61 -15.69 -13.55 -22.61
C GLN A 61 -15.55 -13.46 -21.08
N GLY A 62 -14.40 -12.97 -20.61
CA GLY A 62 -14.05 -12.93 -19.19
C GLY A 62 -13.42 -14.22 -18.64
N SER A 63 -13.13 -15.23 -19.48
CA SER A 63 -12.43 -16.42 -19.02
C SER A 63 -10.98 -16.11 -18.63
N ILE A 64 -10.55 -16.67 -17.51
CA ILE A 64 -9.16 -16.67 -17.08
C ILE A 64 -8.41 -17.71 -17.94
N VAL A 65 -7.28 -17.29 -18.53
CA VAL A 65 -6.40 -18.14 -19.32
C VAL A 65 -5.19 -18.57 -18.50
N GLN A 66 -4.62 -17.64 -17.74
CA GLN A 66 -3.47 -17.88 -16.87
C GLN A 66 -3.44 -16.88 -15.74
N GLY A 67 -2.98 -17.26 -14.54
CA GLY A 67 -2.87 -16.38 -13.38
C GLY A 67 -4.22 -15.88 -12.92
N CYS A 68 -4.33 -14.57 -12.66
CA CYS A 68 -5.55 -13.89 -12.22
C CYS A 68 -6.08 -14.45 -10.89
N GLU A 69 -5.20 -14.78 -9.97
CA GLU A 69 -5.60 -15.24 -8.64
C GLU A 69 -6.45 -14.16 -7.95
N GLN A 70 -7.62 -14.56 -7.48
CA GLN A 70 -8.56 -13.66 -6.83
C GLN A 70 -8.54 -13.89 -5.32
N SER A 71 -8.45 -12.82 -4.57
CA SER A 71 -8.57 -12.87 -3.11
C SER A 71 -9.51 -11.78 -2.61
N ILE A 72 -10.25 -12.12 -1.55
CA ILE A 72 -11.11 -11.19 -0.84
C ILE A 72 -10.67 -11.22 0.62
N ASP A 73 -10.32 -10.06 1.15
CA ASP A 73 -9.99 -9.87 2.55
C ASP A 73 -11.09 -9.03 3.22
N LEU A 74 -11.76 -9.65 4.20
CA LEU A 74 -12.84 -9.04 4.98
C LEU A 74 -12.39 -8.64 6.40
N ASN A 75 -11.11 -8.80 6.71
CA ASN A 75 -10.55 -8.57 8.05
C ASN A 75 -9.45 -7.52 8.07
N MET A 76 -9.49 -6.59 7.12
CA MET A 76 -8.47 -5.55 7.01
C MET A 76 -8.57 -4.58 8.18
N ASP A 77 -7.55 -4.58 9.06
CA ASP A 77 -7.43 -3.59 10.12
C ASP A 77 -7.16 -2.21 9.53
N TYR A 78 -7.64 -1.18 10.19
CA TYR A 78 -7.36 0.19 9.79
C TYR A 78 -7.18 1.10 10.99
N VAL A 79 -6.50 2.22 10.77
CA VAL A 79 -6.45 3.36 11.68
C VAL A 79 -6.78 4.63 10.90
N LYS A 80 -7.72 5.40 11.41
CA LYS A 80 -8.03 6.74 10.89
C LYS A 80 -7.01 7.71 11.44
N LEU A 81 -6.73 8.76 10.69
CA LEU A 81 -5.80 9.81 11.06
C LEU A 81 -6.50 11.15 11.10
N GLN A 82 -6.02 12.03 11.96
CA GLN A 82 -6.33 13.45 11.86
C GLN A 82 -5.71 14.02 10.58
N ASP A 83 -6.41 14.97 9.95
CA ASP A 83 -5.96 15.56 8.69
C ASP A 83 -4.64 16.32 8.82
N ASN A 84 -4.35 16.84 10.03
CA ASN A 84 -3.17 17.69 10.29
C ASN A 84 -2.36 17.15 11.48
N PHE A 85 -1.05 17.30 11.39
CA PHE A 85 -0.11 17.09 12.49
C PHE A 85 0.75 18.35 12.65
N ASN A 86 0.80 18.91 13.85
CA ASN A 86 1.57 20.13 14.18
C ASN A 86 1.36 21.27 13.16
N GLY A 87 0.10 21.49 12.76
CA GLY A 87 -0.31 22.55 11.83
C GLY A 87 -0.06 22.28 10.35
N SER A 88 0.54 21.15 9.99
CA SER A 88 0.78 20.74 8.61
C SER A 88 -0.15 19.59 8.21
N SER A 89 -0.62 19.57 6.97
CA SER A 89 -1.42 18.47 6.47
C SER A 89 -0.59 17.18 6.41
N VAL A 90 -1.17 16.09 6.88
CA VAL A 90 -0.55 14.76 6.82
C VAL A 90 -0.66 14.22 5.39
N ASP A 91 0.48 13.87 4.80
CA ASP A 91 0.51 13.15 3.53
C ASP A 91 0.53 11.64 3.80
N VAL A 92 -0.58 10.97 3.53
CA VAL A 92 -0.74 9.53 3.77
C VAL A 92 0.16 8.68 2.88
N SER A 93 0.62 9.21 1.75
CA SER A 93 1.51 8.47 0.84
C SER A 93 2.85 8.13 1.48
N ASN A 94 3.30 8.93 2.46
CA ASN A 94 4.52 8.69 3.22
C ASN A 94 4.45 7.44 4.12
N PHE A 95 3.24 6.95 4.38
CA PHE A 95 3.01 5.76 5.21
C PHE A 95 2.86 4.48 4.38
N LEU A 96 2.62 4.59 3.07
CA LEU A 96 2.38 3.44 2.19
C LEU A 96 3.61 2.53 2.10
N ASN A 97 3.39 1.22 2.24
CA ASN A 97 4.42 0.18 2.24
C ASN A 97 5.52 0.37 3.30
N ALA A 98 5.18 1.01 4.41
CA ALA A 98 6.10 1.26 5.52
C ALA A 98 5.59 0.65 6.83
N GLU A 99 6.48 0.46 7.78
CA GLU A 99 6.11 0.13 9.16
C GLU A 99 5.81 1.42 9.91
N VAL A 100 4.61 1.49 10.46
CA VAL A 100 4.17 2.56 11.35
C VAL A 100 4.36 2.13 12.80
N PHE A 101 4.84 3.04 13.63
CA PHE A 101 5.09 2.84 15.04
C PHE A 101 4.23 3.78 15.88
N GLY A 102 3.61 3.27 16.94
CA GLY A 102 2.82 4.04 17.89
C GLY A 102 3.65 4.53 19.07
N LYS A 103 3.64 5.83 19.32
CA LYS A 103 4.44 6.46 20.39
C LYS A 103 4.03 5.98 21.78
N ASP A 104 2.72 5.89 22.05
CA ASP A 104 2.22 5.57 23.37
C ASP A 104 2.20 4.08 23.65
N THR A 105 1.80 3.29 22.65
CA THR A 105 1.69 1.84 22.78
C THR A 105 2.98 1.10 22.50
N GLY A 106 3.87 1.65 21.67
CA GLY A 106 5.06 0.96 21.15
C GLY A 106 4.71 -0.20 20.20
N ILE A 107 3.52 -0.17 19.61
CA ILE A 107 3.08 -1.16 18.63
C ILE A 107 3.66 -0.83 17.26
N ARG A 108 3.99 -1.87 16.49
CA ARG A 108 4.33 -1.77 15.06
C ARG A 108 3.24 -2.37 14.20
N ALA A 109 2.96 -1.72 13.09
CA ALA A 109 2.05 -2.23 12.08
C ALA A 109 2.58 -1.91 10.68
N PHE A 110 2.38 -2.83 9.74
CA PHE A 110 2.70 -2.60 8.33
C PHE A 110 1.51 -1.96 7.62
N VAL A 111 1.76 -0.90 6.85
CA VAL A 111 0.74 -0.19 6.07
C VAL A 111 0.73 -0.71 4.64
N GLY A 112 -0.30 -1.44 4.27
CA GLY A 112 -0.43 -2.02 2.93
C GLY A 112 -1.22 -1.16 1.94
N LEU A 113 -2.15 -0.34 2.43
CA LEU A 113 -2.96 0.59 1.62
C LEU A 113 -3.21 1.87 2.40
N VAL A 114 -3.44 2.96 1.69
CA VAL A 114 -3.80 4.26 2.26
C VAL A 114 -4.94 4.90 1.47
N THR A 115 -5.75 5.70 2.13
CA THR A 115 -6.73 6.58 1.48
C THR A 115 -6.64 7.98 2.05
N ASP A 116 -6.65 8.96 1.17
CA ASP A 116 -6.72 10.36 1.57
C ASP A 116 -8.14 10.73 2.02
N SER A 117 -8.26 11.87 2.70
CA SER A 117 -9.56 12.37 3.15
C SER A 117 -10.45 12.74 1.97
N ALA A 118 -11.71 12.29 2.05
CA ALA A 118 -12.78 12.66 1.13
C ALA A 118 -14.08 12.66 1.94
N ALA A 119 -14.62 13.84 2.23
CA ALA A 119 -15.78 13.99 3.12
C ALA A 119 -16.92 12.98 2.79
N PRO A 120 -17.42 12.20 3.77
CA PRO A 120 -17.18 12.33 5.22
C PRO A 120 -15.98 11.52 5.76
N ASP A 121 -15.23 10.83 4.90
CA ASP A 121 -14.19 9.89 5.31
C ASP A 121 -12.88 10.62 5.62
N PRO A 122 -12.23 10.35 6.77
CA PRO A 122 -10.91 10.88 7.11
C PRO A 122 -9.80 10.14 6.37
N LYS A 123 -8.57 10.67 6.46
CA LYS A 123 -7.36 9.94 6.07
C LYS A 123 -7.29 8.61 6.80
N THR A 124 -6.95 7.54 6.08
CA THR A 124 -6.99 6.19 6.64
C THR A 124 -5.81 5.36 6.17
N LEU A 125 -5.16 4.69 7.13
CA LEU A 125 -4.15 3.66 6.86
C LEU A 125 -4.79 2.29 7.05
N TYR A 126 -4.60 1.38 6.11
CA TYR A 126 -4.99 -0.03 6.25
C TYR A 126 -3.76 -0.82 6.61
N ILE A 127 -3.81 -1.49 7.76
CA ILE A 127 -2.64 -1.99 8.45
C ILE A 127 -2.73 -3.48 8.78
N ASN A 128 -1.55 -4.08 8.96
CA ASN A 128 -1.41 -5.38 9.62
C ASN A 128 -0.55 -5.18 10.86
N TYR A 129 -1.08 -5.43 12.05
CA TYR A 129 -0.32 -5.36 13.29
C TYR A 129 0.78 -6.43 13.30
N LEU A 130 2.01 -6.02 13.58
CA LEU A 130 3.19 -6.88 13.58
C LEU A 130 3.61 -7.30 14.98
N THR A 131 3.50 -6.37 15.93
CA THR A 131 3.91 -6.59 17.33
C THR A 131 2.83 -6.13 18.29
N SER A 132 2.85 -6.66 19.51
CA SER A 132 2.16 -6.09 20.66
C SER A 132 2.92 -4.86 21.18
N GLY A 133 2.34 -4.18 22.17
CA GLY A 133 2.94 -2.99 22.77
C GLY A 133 4.29 -3.23 23.45
N SER A 134 4.98 -2.12 23.73
CA SER A 134 6.32 -2.09 24.36
C SER A 134 6.31 -1.29 25.64
N VAL A 135 7.36 -1.44 26.45
CA VAL A 135 7.62 -0.55 27.56
C VAL A 135 8.19 0.75 27.03
N ARG A 136 7.48 1.86 27.25
CA ARG A 136 7.94 3.20 26.91
C ARG A 136 8.56 3.88 28.13
N VAL A 137 9.71 4.48 27.94
CA VAL A 137 10.43 5.20 29.00
C VAL A 137 10.81 6.61 28.50
N LYS A 138 10.48 7.64 29.26
CA LYS A 138 10.95 9.01 29.02
C LYS A 138 12.37 9.15 29.58
N VAL A 139 13.31 9.50 28.72
CA VAL A 139 14.72 9.61 29.03
C VAL A 139 15.14 11.05 29.10
N ILE A 140 15.98 11.42 30.06
CA ILE A 140 16.53 12.77 30.21
C ILE A 140 17.94 12.78 29.66
N GLY A 141 18.22 13.76 28.76
CA GLY A 141 19.54 13.94 28.17
C GLY A 141 19.92 12.90 27.12
N LEU A 142 18.94 12.36 26.38
CA LEU A 142 19.18 11.38 25.32
C LEU A 142 20.18 11.89 24.30
N THR A 143 21.22 11.07 24.05
CA THR A 143 22.17 11.30 22.95
C THR A 143 21.85 10.32 21.82
N THR A 144 21.22 10.79 20.75
CA THR A 144 20.71 9.95 19.68
C THR A 144 21.80 9.21 18.90
N SER A 145 23.03 9.74 18.88
CA SER A 145 24.17 9.11 18.20
C SER A 145 24.65 7.81 18.87
N SER A 146 24.32 7.61 20.14
CA SER A 146 24.67 6.39 20.89
C SER A 146 23.57 5.34 20.91
N MET A 147 22.36 5.67 20.39
CA MET A 147 21.24 4.73 20.35
C MET A 147 21.37 3.77 19.20
N VAL A 148 21.43 2.46 19.51
CA VAL A 148 21.54 1.38 18.54
C VAL A 148 20.38 0.42 18.73
N LEU A 149 19.52 0.30 17.72
CA LEU A 149 18.34 -0.59 17.74
C LEU A 149 18.78 -2.05 17.83
N GLY A 150 18.05 -2.83 18.61
CA GLY A 150 18.34 -4.25 18.86
C GLY A 150 19.38 -4.52 19.93
N GLU A 151 20.08 -3.50 20.44
CA GLU A 151 21.05 -3.62 21.51
C GLU A 151 20.40 -3.58 22.89
N PRO A 152 21.08 -4.13 23.93
CA PRO A 152 20.53 -4.18 25.28
C PRO A 152 20.39 -2.80 25.92
N VAL A 153 19.31 -2.63 26.67
CA VAL A 153 19.06 -1.53 27.60
C VAL A 153 19.00 -2.10 29.00
N GLN A 154 19.81 -1.59 29.91
CA GLN A 154 19.92 -2.06 31.27
C GLN A 154 19.37 -1.04 32.26
N PHE A 155 18.44 -1.46 33.11
CA PHE A 155 17.81 -0.64 34.14
C PHE A 155 18.45 -0.93 35.50
N PHE A 156 18.91 0.13 36.14
CA PHE A 156 19.51 0.08 37.47
C PHE A 156 18.58 0.71 38.51
N ASP A 157 18.80 0.36 39.78
CA ASP A 157 18.02 0.91 40.89
C ASP A 157 18.19 2.44 41.04
N ALA A 158 17.48 3.01 42.02
CA ALA A 158 17.38 4.44 42.23
C ALA A 158 18.74 5.17 42.40
N ASP A 159 19.79 4.49 42.68
CA ASP A 159 21.13 5.09 42.88
C ASP A 159 22.13 4.56 41.83
N GLY A 160 21.64 3.83 40.82
CA GLY A 160 22.50 3.19 39.82
C GLY A 160 23.35 2.04 40.36
N GLY A 161 23.03 1.51 41.55
CA GLY A 161 23.86 0.56 42.27
C GLY A 161 23.67 -0.89 41.82
N SER A 162 22.47 -1.33 41.52
CA SER A 162 22.18 -2.71 41.18
C SER A 162 21.38 -2.83 39.86
N LEU A 163 21.83 -3.70 38.95
CA LEU A 163 21.10 -4.05 37.76
C LEU A 163 19.79 -4.76 38.16
N GLN A 164 18.68 -4.23 37.73
CA GLN A 164 17.34 -4.76 38.02
C GLN A 164 16.80 -5.59 36.86
N ILE A 165 16.87 -5.06 35.65
CA ILE A 165 16.27 -5.68 34.46
C ILE A 165 17.03 -5.26 33.20
N THR A 166 17.07 -6.14 32.23
CA THR A 166 17.62 -5.87 30.89
C THR A 166 16.55 -6.09 29.86
N GLY A 167 16.47 -5.24 28.87
CA GLY A 167 15.59 -5.38 27.71
C GLY A 167 16.33 -5.06 26.42
N THR A 168 15.62 -5.13 25.29
CA THR A 168 16.11 -4.84 23.96
C THR A 168 15.52 -3.52 23.47
N LEU A 169 16.37 -2.60 23.00
CA LEU A 169 15.93 -1.33 22.42
C LEU A 169 15.20 -1.58 21.11
N VAL A 170 13.92 -1.20 21.07
CA VAL A 170 13.06 -1.37 19.89
C VAL A 170 13.09 -0.13 19.01
N ASP A 171 12.97 1.04 19.62
CA ASP A 171 13.02 2.33 18.95
C ASP A 171 13.33 3.46 19.94
N PHE A 172 13.65 4.65 19.44
CA PHE A 172 13.81 5.88 20.22
C PHE A 172 13.34 7.09 19.40
N ASP A 173 12.86 8.11 20.08
CA ASP A 173 12.42 9.36 19.42
C ASP A 173 12.57 10.57 20.34
N ILE A 174 12.68 11.74 19.72
CA ILE A 174 12.48 13.03 20.38
C ILE A 174 11.17 13.59 19.84
N ASP A 175 10.20 13.75 20.71
CA ASP A 175 8.86 14.24 20.33
C ASP A 175 8.95 15.61 19.65
N PRO A 176 8.46 15.78 18.42
CA PRO A 176 8.58 17.03 17.69
C PRO A 176 7.71 18.16 18.26
N ILE A 177 6.79 17.87 19.20
CA ILE A 177 5.92 18.85 19.84
C ILE A 177 6.45 19.24 21.21
N SER A 178 6.70 18.26 22.09
CA SER A 178 7.13 18.50 23.47
C SER A 178 8.64 18.56 23.66
N ALA A 179 9.41 18.13 22.67
CA ALA A 179 10.86 17.93 22.73
C ALA A 179 11.31 16.91 23.80
N ASP A 180 10.39 16.10 24.32
CA ASP A 180 10.69 15.02 25.24
C ASP A 180 11.32 13.84 24.50
N SER A 181 12.26 13.17 25.15
CA SER A 181 12.96 12.02 24.58
C SER A 181 12.40 10.72 25.14
N TYR A 182 12.13 9.76 24.28
CA TYR A 182 11.56 8.46 24.61
C TYR A 182 12.38 7.33 24.03
N ILE A 183 12.40 6.18 24.74
CA ILE A 183 12.84 4.90 24.22
C ILE A 183 11.72 3.87 24.41
N TRP A 184 11.72 2.86 23.57
CA TRP A 184 10.83 1.69 23.68
C TRP A 184 11.67 0.43 23.82
N VAL A 185 11.30 -0.41 24.80
CA VAL A 185 12.07 -1.59 25.19
C VAL A 185 11.16 -2.82 25.24
N ASN A 186 11.64 -3.92 24.68
CA ASN A 186 10.99 -5.22 24.72
C ASN A 186 11.92 -6.28 25.35
N ASP A 187 11.50 -7.53 25.37
CA ASP A 187 12.25 -8.70 25.81
C ASP A 187 12.88 -8.55 27.21
N LEU A 188 12.10 -7.99 28.12
CA LEU A 188 12.58 -7.73 29.48
C LEU A 188 12.93 -9.02 30.21
N THR A 189 14.17 -9.09 30.71
CA THR A 189 14.74 -10.22 31.47
C THR A 189 15.41 -9.72 32.75
N GLY A 190 15.36 -10.51 33.80
CA GLY A 190 15.94 -10.18 35.11
C GLY A 190 15.02 -10.57 36.25
N SER A 191 15.52 -10.45 37.45
CA SER A 191 14.78 -10.80 38.70
C SER A 191 14.12 -9.58 39.35
N GLY A 192 14.43 -8.37 38.87
CA GLY A 192 13.91 -7.12 39.38
C GLY A 192 12.71 -6.60 38.61
N THR A 193 12.29 -5.41 38.96
CA THR A 193 11.28 -4.60 38.23
C THR A 193 11.94 -3.31 37.76
N ILE A 194 11.35 -2.68 36.75
CA ILE A 194 11.79 -1.33 36.35
C ILE A 194 11.60 -0.38 37.55
N PRO A 195 12.67 0.27 38.05
CA PRO A 195 12.57 1.14 39.23
C PRO A 195 11.60 2.31 38.99
N THR A 196 10.79 2.61 40.02
CA THR A 196 9.78 3.66 39.99
C THR A 196 9.96 4.72 41.10
N SER A 197 11.11 4.72 41.75
CA SER A 197 11.41 5.69 42.83
C SER A 197 12.91 6.02 42.85
N GLY A 198 13.25 7.18 43.39
CA GLY A 198 14.63 7.67 43.50
C GLY A 198 15.14 8.33 42.23
N THR A 199 16.39 8.14 41.88
CA THR A 199 17.03 8.63 40.66
C THR A 199 17.58 7.47 39.82
N PRO A 200 16.71 6.65 39.26
CA PRO A 200 17.13 5.47 38.53
C PRO A 200 17.78 5.84 37.19
N VAL A 201 18.68 4.97 36.73
CA VAL A 201 19.40 5.17 35.49
C VAL A 201 19.23 3.96 34.57
N ILE A 202 19.32 4.24 33.29
CA ILE A 202 19.49 3.21 32.25
C ILE A 202 20.87 3.33 31.62
N VAL A 203 21.41 2.20 31.22
CA VAL A 203 22.66 2.14 30.46
C VAL A 203 22.39 1.48 29.13
N HIS A 204 22.82 2.15 28.08
CA HIS A 204 22.75 1.63 26.71
C HIS A 204 24.02 2.03 25.97
N ASN A 205 24.66 1.07 25.33
CA ASN A 205 25.88 1.27 24.54
C ASN A 205 26.94 2.13 25.26
N THR A 206 27.26 1.78 26.53
CA THR A 206 28.18 2.49 27.44
C THR A 206 27.75 3.87 27.95
N GLU A 207 26.69 4.45 27.43
CA GLU A 207 26.16 5.70 27.92
C GLU A 207 25.12 5.48 29.03
N THR A 208 25.05 6.43 29.94
CA THR A 208 24.16 6.38 31.10
C THR A 208 23.16 7.55 31.04
N TYR A 209 21.90 7.22 31.18
CA TYR A 209 20.81 8.18 31.12
C TYR A 209 19.96 8.11 32.38
N THR A 210 19.49 9.26 32.85
CA THR A 210 18.41 9.32 33.84
C THR A 210 17.08 9.23 33.14
N TYR A 211 16.11 8.53 33.74
CA TYR A 211 14.76 8.48 33.18
C TYR A 211 13.70 8.95 34.18
N ASP A 212 12.56 9.41 33.64
CA ASP A 212 11.42 9.83 34.43
C ASP A 212 10.71 8.61 35.04
N ILE A 213 10.77 8.47 36.36
CA ILE A 213 10.20 7.34 37.11
C ILE A 213 8.67 7.24 36.97
N THR A 214 8.00 8.31 36.57
CA THR A 214 6.55 8.31 36.33
C THR A 214 6.19 7.79 34.93
N SER A 215 7.21 7.56 34.11
CA SER A 215 7.07 7.32 32.66
C SER A 215 7.17 5.88 32.21
N PRO A 216 7.69 4.87 32.92
CA PRO A 216 7.68 3.53 32.34
C PRO A 216 6.24 3.02 32.22
N LEU A 217 5.70 3.17 31.01
CA LEU A 217 4.39 2.63 30.65
C LEU A 217 4.59 1.25 30.04
N ASP A 218 4.15 0.23 30.79
CA ASP A 218 4.13 -1.14 30.27
C ASP A 218 2.88 -1.36 29.42
N ASN A 219 3.03 -1.23 28.13
CA ASN A 219 1.97 -1.41 27.14
C ASN A 219 2.00 -2.79 26.46
N ARG A 220 2.79 -3.76 26.96
CA ARG A 220 2.96 -5.08 26.34
C ARG A 220 1.67 -5.85 26.10
N ALA A 221 0.63 -5.57 26.88
CA ALA A 221 -0.71 -6.15 26.70
C ALA A 221 -1.54 -5.45 25.60
N LYS A 222 -1.10 -4.31 25.09
CA LYS A 222 -1.80 -3.59 24.03
C LYS A 222 -1.61 -4.31 22.70
N ALA A 223 -2.69 -4.46 21.96
CA ALA A 223 -2.72 -5.12 20.64
C ALA A 223 -3.09 -4.16 19.50
N LYS A 224 -3.49 -2.93 19.82
CA LYS A 224 -3.91 -1.91 18.86
C LYS A 224 -3.48 -0.53 19.33
N PHE A 225 -3.34 0.40 18.39
CA PHE A 225 -3.06 1.80 18.68
C PHE A 225 -4.14 2.44 19.56
N ASP A 226 -3.73 3.35 20.42
CA ASP A 226 -4.63 4.14 21.25
C ASP A 226 -5.17 5.37 20.47
N ASP A 227 -6.31 5.89 20.92
CA ASP A 227 -6.88 7.12 20.37
C ASP A 227 -6.04 8.34 20.74
N GLY A 228 -5.84 9.22 19.77
CA GLY A 228 -4.98 10.39 19.92
C GLY A 228 -3.48 10.08 19.94
N GLU A 229 -3.10 8.81 19.79
CA GLU A 229 -1.71 8.39 19.77
C GLU A 229 -0.95 8.99 18.58
N GLN A 230 0.24 9.47 18.84
CA GLN A 230 1.16 9.88 17.78
C GLN A 230 1.74 8.67 17.09
N LEU A 231 1.51 8.60 15.79
CA LEU A 231 2.07 7.58 14.90
C LEU A 231 3.22 8.17 14.10
N PHE A 232 4.25 7.39 13.86
CA PHE A 232 5.35 7.80 13.00
C PHE A 232 5.90 6.67 12.14
N VAL A 233 6.51 7.06 11.02
CA VAL A 233 7.13 6.16 10.05
C VAL A 233 8.51 6.70 9.65
N GLY A 234 9.43 5.82 9.33
CA GLY A 234 10.81 6.16 8.95
C GLY A 234 11.78 6.14 10.12
N VAL A 235 13.05 6.43 9.82
CA VAL A 235 14.12 6.45 10.80
C VAL A 235 14.23 7.80 11.48
N TYR A 236 14.72 7.81 12.72
CA TYR A 236 14.96 9.05 13.45
C TYR A 236 15.72 10.10 12.59
N GLY A 237 15.26 11.33 12.60
CA GLY A 237 15.78 12.44 11.80
C GLY A 237 15.10 12.65 10.44
N SER A 238 14.31 11.69 9.95
CA SER A 238 13.54 11.80 8.70
C SER A 238 12.13 11.21 8.81
N ARG A 239 11.53 11.25 10.00
CA ARG A 239 10.21 10.67 10.27
C ARG A 239 9.07 11.52 9.74
N ASN A 240 8.02 10.84 9.28
CA ASN A 240 6.70 11.42 9.05
C ASN A 240 5.78 11.04 10.21
N TYR A 241 4.96 12.00 10.66
CA TYR A 241 4.11 11.86 11.84
C TYR A 241 2.64 12.06 11.49
N ALA A 242 1.77 11.39 12.24
CA ALA A 242 0.33 11.58 12.23
C ALA A 242 -0.26 11.34 13.62
N LEU A 243 -1.52 11.74 13.85
CA LEU A 243 -2.28 11.37 15.04
C LEU A 243 -3.36 10.36 14.67
N ALA A 244 -3.41 9.27 15.41
CA ALA A 244 -4.48 8.30 15.31
C ALA A 244 -5.80 8.91 15.78
N GLU A 245 -6.89 8.60 15.11
CA GLU A 245 -8.23 9.06 15.46
C GLU A 245 -9.14 7.84 15.52
N THR A 246 -9.11 7.12 16.65
CA THR A 246 -9.84 5.88 16.83
C THR A 246 -11.27 6.08 17.34
N THR A 247 -11.54 7.21 18.04
CA THR A 247 -12.88 7.52 18.57
C THR A 247 -13.87 7.96 17.50
N ASN A 248 -13.42 8.65 16.44
CA ASN A 248 -14.26 8.94 15.27
C ASN A 248 -14.40 7.72 14.34
N ALA A 249 -13.82 6.60 14.70
CA ALA A 249 -14.17 5.29 14.14
C ALA A 249 -15.59 4.85 14.53
N THR A 250 -16.39 5.72 15.10
CA THR A 250 -17.81 5.48 15.35
C THR A 250 -18.60 5.45 14.05
N GLN A 251 -18.50 4.36 13.32
CA GLN A 251 -19.74 3.77 12.91
C GLN A 251 -20.20 2.93 14.10
N THR A 252 -20.96 3.56 14.96
CA THR A 252 -21.80 2.88 15.89
C THR A 252 -22.79 2.08 15.06
N ILE A 253 -22.53 0.80 14.83
CA ILE A 253 -23.63 -0.12 14.62
C ILE A 253 -24.29 -0.18 15.98
N VAL A 254 -25.30 0.67 16.17
CA VAL A 254 -26.21 0.58 17.29
C VAL A 254 -27.01 -0.69 17.07
N ASN A 255 -26.49 -1.81 17.52
CA ASN A 255 -27.34 -2.89 17.91
C ASN A 255 -28.01 -2.46 19.21
N ALA A 256 -29.27 -2.14 19.10
CA ALA A 256 -30.11 -1.78 20.20
C ALA A 256 -29.89 -2.76 21.36
N GLY A 257 -29.30 -2.28 22.46
CA GLY A 257 -29.49 -2.89 23.75
C GLY A 257 -28.29 -3.39 24.53
N LEU A 258 -27.04 -3.15 24.18
CA LEU A 258 -25.88 -3.50 25.01
C LEU A 258 -24.80 -2.42 24.96
N SER A 259 -24.42 -2.00 26.16
CA SER A 259 -23.44 -0.98 26.50
C SER A 259 -22.07 -1.23 25.90
N THR A 260 -21.48 -0.16 25.30
CA THR A 260 -20.02 0.12 25.23
C THR A 260 -19.10 -1.06 25.00
N GLU A 261 -19.19 -1.69 23.83
CA GLU A 261 -18.04 -2.29 23.19
C GLU A 261 -17.71 -1.43 21.95
N VAL A 262 -16.50 -0.85 21.93
CA VAL A 262 -15.92 -0.27 20.74
C VAL A 262 -15.69 -1.44 19.79
N THR A 263 -16.66 -1.71 18.95
CA THR A 263 -16.54 -2.73 17.92
C THR A 263 -15.59 -2.17 16.87
N TYR A 264 -14.34 -2.59 16.90
CA TYR A 264 -13.39 -2.31 15.83
C TYR A 264 -13.97 -2.91 14.55
N THR A 265 -14.52 -2.06 13.70
CA THR A 265 -14.96 -2.48 12.38
C THR A 265 -13.74 -2.77 11.54
N LYS A 266 -13.86 -3.75 10.65
CA LYS A 266 -12.83 -4.11 9.70
C LYS A 266 -13.19 -3.50 8.35
N GLY A 267 -12.20 -3.12 7.57
CA GLY A 267 -12.39 -2.82 6.16
C GLY A 267 -12.40 -4.09 5.32
N SER A 268 -12.72 -3.93 4.04
CA SER A 268 -12.71 -5.04 3.08
C SER A 268 -12.10 -4.63 1.74
N LYS A 269 -11.36 -5.56 1.12
CA LYS A 269 -10.74 -5.38 -0.20
C LYS A 269 -10.88 -6.61 -1.06
N ALA A 270 -10.83 -6.39 -2.38
CA ALA A 270 -10.66 -7.45 -3.36
C ALA A 270 -9.36 -7.21 -4.14
N THR A 271 -8.65 -8.27 -4.42
CA THR A 271 -7.40 -8.25 -5.17
C THR A 271 -7.47 -9.26 -6.30
N ILE A 272 -6.95 -8.89 -7.47
CA ILE A 272 -6.69 -9.79 -8.58
C ILE A 272 -5.20 -9.76 -8.90
N GLY A 273 -4.55 -10.93 -8.98
CA GLY A 273 -3.16 -11.08 -9.34
C GLY A 273 -2.92 -10.83 -10.82
N GLU A 274 -1.65 -10.72 -11.22
CA GLU A 274 -1.25 -10.65 -12.62
C GLU A 274 -1.76 -11.86 -13.39
N GLY A 275 -2.15 -11.66 -14.65
CA GLY A 275 -2.57 -12.78 -15.48
C GLY A 275 -3.10 -12.40 -16.84
N ILE A 276 -3.56 -13.41 -17.57
CA ILE A 276 -4.11 -13.28 -18.89
C ILE A 276 -5.58 -13.67 -18.87
N MET A 277 -6.42 -12.77 -19.36
CA MET A 277 -7.86 -13.00 -19.56
C MET A 277 -8.22 -12.90 -21.03
N TYR A 278 -9.21 -13.71 -21.45
CA TYR A 278 -9.84 -13.54 -22.76
C TYR A 278 -11.02 -12.59 -22.62
N ILE A 279 -10.84 -11.35 -23.08
CA ILE A 279 -11.84 -10.30 -22.93
C ILE A 279 -11.86 -9.39 -24.16
N ALA A 280 -13.06 -8.94 -24.58
CA ALA A 280 -13.24 -8.11 -25.77
C ALA A 280 -12.54 -8.69 -27.03
N ASP A 281 -12.61 -10.03 -27.16
CA ASP A 281 -12.04 -10.80 -28.27
C ASP A 281 -10.50 -10.80 -28.36
N HIS A 282 -9.83 -10.50 -27.25
CA HIS A 282 -8.36 -10.47 -27.13
C HIS A 282 -7.90 -11.24 -25.91
N PHE A 283 -6.69 -11.77 -25.98
CA PHE A 283 -5.94 -12.20 -24.79
C PHE A 283 -5.25 -10.97 -24.21
N VAL A 284 -5.71 -10.55 -23.03
CA VAL A 284 -5.24 -9.32 -22.39
C VAL A 284 -4.43 -9.70 -21.15
N LEU A 285 -3.16 -9.31 -21.14
CA LEU A 285 -2.32 -9.33 -19.95
C LEU A 285 -2.69 -8.13 -19.09
N HIS A 286 -2.96 -8.35 -17.80
CA HIS A 286 -3.20 -7.28 -16.85
C HIS A 286 -2.26 -7.39 -15.66
N SER A 287 -1.89 -6.26 -15.09
CA SER A 287 -1.13 -6.16 -13.85
C SER A 287 -2.01 -6.41 -12.63
N PRO A 288 -1.42 -6.77 -11.48
CA PRO A 288 -2.17 -6.92 -10.24
C PRO A 288 -2.94 -5.65 -9.89
N GLN A 289 -4.16 -5.81 -9.40
CA GLN A 289 -5.02 -4.69 -8.98
C GLN A 289 -5.67 -5.01 -7.65
N THR A 290 -5.79 -3.98 -6.81
CA THR A 290 -6.50 -4.06 -5.53
C THR A 290 -7.52 -2.93 -5.45
N ILE A 291 -8.72 -3.26 -5.02
CA ILE A 291 -9.80 -2.29 -4.76
C ILE A 291 -10.32 -2.46 -3.34
N ILE A 292 -10.48 -1.36 -2.63
CA ILE A 292 -11.19 -1.33 -1.36
C ILE A 292 -12.68 -1.43 -1.65
N LEU A 293 -13.33 -2.44 -1.08
CA LEU A 293 -14.78 -2.64 -1.24
C LEU A 293 -15.55 -1.72 -0.29
N ASP A 294 -15.28 -1.87 1.00
CA ASP A 294 -15.77 -0.96 2.04
C ASP A 294 -14.63 -0.53 2.93
N LYS A 295 -14.50 0.78 3.14
CA LYS A 295 -13.43 1.35 3.95
C LYS A 295 -13.50 0.89 5.41
N TYR A 296 -14.71 0.78 5.96
CA TYR A 296 -14.96 0.59 7.39
C TYR A 296 -15.97 -0.52 7.68
N SER A 297 -16.23 -1.41 6.72
CA SER A 297 -17.15 -2.54 6.88
C SER A 297 -16.55 -3.82 6.29
N ASN A 298 -16.84 -4.93 6.95
CA ASN A 298 -16.49 -6.27 6.48
C ASN A 298 -17.67 -7.02 5.85
N LEU A 299 -18.76 -6.31 5.55
CA LEU A 299 -19.98 -6.87 4.95
C LEU A 299 -20.26 -6.24 3.57
N PRO A 300 -19.29 -6.29 2.63
CA PRO A 300 -19.48 -5.72 1.32
C PRO A 300 -20.55 -6.48 0.52
N SER A 301 -21.37 -5.75 -0.24
CA SER A 301 -22.35 -6.33 -1.16
C SER A 301 -22.17 -5.74 -2.56
N TYR A 302 -21.09 -6.14 -3.25
CA TYR A 302 -20.69 -5.61 -4.55
C TYR A 302 -20.48 -6.72 -5.57
N LYS A 303 -20.64 -6.36 -6.84
CA LYS A 303 -20.15 -7.13 -7.97
C LYS A 303 -18.86 -6.47 -8.46
N VAL A 304 -17.74 -7.17 -8.32
CA VAL A 304 -16.43 -6.69 -8.75
C VAL A 304 -16.04 -7.31 -10.08
N GLY A 305 -15.43 -6.53 -10.96
CA GLY A 305 -14.97 -7.02 -12.25
C GLY A 305 -14.04 -6.03 -12.93
N LEU A 306 -13.36 -6.48 -13.98
CA LEU A 306 -12.50 -5.67 -14.82
C LEU A 306 -13.30 -5.08 -15.98
N VAL A 307 -13.03 -3.83 -16.32
CA VAL A 307 -13.57 -3.15 -17.48
C VAL A 307 -12.44 -2.94 -18.49
N PRO A 308 -12.46 -3.61 -19.65
CA PRO A 308 -11.44 -3.40 -20.67
C PRO A 308 -11.62 -2.05 -21.35
N THR A 309 -10.53 -1.34 -21.55
CA THR A 309 -10.49 -0.11 -22.36
C THR A 309 -9.52 -0.33 -23.54
N LYS A 310 -9.91 0.12 -24.72
CA LYS A 310 -9.09 0.09 -25.93
C LYS A 310 -8.85 1.51 -26.40
N THR A 311 -7.59 1.87 -26.60
CA THR A 311 -7.18 3.16 -27.16
C THR A 311 -6.17 2.94 -28.28
N CYS A 312 -6.07 3.86 -29.24
CA CYS A 312 -4.90 3.96 -30.11
C CYS A 312 -3.89 4.85 -29.39
N VAL A 313 -2.65 4.43 -29.41
CA VAL A 313 -1.50 5.19 -28.91
C VAL A 313 -0.58 5.45 -30.09
N ASP A 314 -0.21 6.71 -30.33
CA ASP A 314 0.75 7.08 -31.36
C ASP A 314 2.05 7.60 -30.74
N SER A 315 3.02 7.94 -31.59
CA SER A 315 4.34 8.40 -31.17
C SER A 315 4.35 9.78 -30.50
N ALA A 316 3.25 10.53 -30.52
CA ALA A 316 3.10 11.77 -29.76
C ALA A 316 2.74 11.49 -28.29
N GLU A 317 2.04 10.38 -28.02
CA GLU A 317 1.68 9.94 -26.69
C GLU A 317 2.77 9.06 -26.07
N ASP A 318 3.41 8.19 -26.90
CA ASP A 318 4.51 7.32 -26.46
C ASP A 318 5.70 7.41 -27.42
N THR A 319 6.76 8.10 -27.01
CA THR A 319 7.96 8.31 -27.80
C THR A 319 8.76 7.03 -28.07
N THR A 320 8.47 5.91 -27.39
CA THR A 320 9.11 4.61 -27.68
C THR A 320 8.65 4.02 -29.01
N LEU A 321 7.56 4.54 -29.59
CA LEU A 321 7.07 4.20 -30.93
C LEU A 321 7.83 4.90 -32.05
N LEU A 322 8.75 5.81 -31.74
CA LEU A 322 9.66 6.38 -32.73
C LEU A 322 10.68 5.33 -33.20
N ASP A 323 11.04 5.38 -34.49
CA ASP A 323 12.07 4.48 -35.02
C ASP A 323 13.40 4.68 -34.25
N ASN A 324 13.89 3.59 -33.66
CA ASN A 324 15.11 3.58 -32.86
C ASN A 324 16.40 3.24 -33.68
N ALA A 325 16.28 3.08 -34.98
CA ALA A 325 17.39 2.71 -35.89
C ALA A 325 18.38 3.86 -36.05
N GLN A 326 19.29 4.05 -35.08
CA GLN A 326 20.31 5.08 -35.11
C GLN A 326 21.22 4.98 -36.35
N GLY A 327 21.60 6.15 -36.91
CA GLY A 327 22.46 6.22 -38.11
C GLY A 327 21.73 6.01 -39.43
N THR A 328 20.40 5.95 -39.44
CA THR A 328 19.57 5.88 -40.65
C THR A 328 18.73 7.14 -40.84
N PRO A 329 18.27 7.43 -42.08
CA PRO A 329 17.38 8.57 -42.33
C PRO A 329 16.05 8.50 -41.61
N ASN A 330 15.63 7.30 -41.18
CA ASN A 330 14.35 7.07 -40.50
C ASN A 330 14.46 7.17 -38.97
N PHE A 331 15.61 7.41 -38.39
CA PHE A 331 15.77 7.59 -36.94
C PHE A 331 14.80 8.64 -36.43
N GLN A 332 14.06 8.31 -35.40
CA GLN A 332 12.96 9.10 -34.82
C GLN A 332 11.76 9.34 -35.77
N ALA A 333 11.60 8.56 -36.82
CA ALA A 333 10.38 8.60 -37.60
C ALA A 333 9.20 8.09 -36.75
N PRO A 334 8.01 8.75 -36.77
CA PRO A 334 6.85 8.30 -36.01
C PRO A 334 6.30 6.97 -36.54
N GLY A 335 5.95 6.07 -35.61
CA GLY A 335 5.28 4.79 -35.87
C GLY A 335 3.80 4.84 -35.65
#